data_5ef1a33f86791c56f37c578101fda5a0
#
_entry.id   5ef1a33f86791c56f37c578101fda5a0
#
_cell.length_a   1.000
_cell.length_b   1.000
_cell.length_c   1.000
_cell.angle_alpha   90.00
_cell.angle_beta   90.00
_cell.angle_gamma   90.00
#
_symmetry.space_group_name_H-M   'P 1'
#
loop_
_entity.id
_entity.type
_entity.pdbx_description
1 polymer ?
#
loop_
_entity_poly.entity_id
_entity_poly.type
_entity_poly.pdbx_seq_one_letter_code
_entity_poly.pdbx_strand_id
1 'polypeptide(L)'
;VFFEDPWHEKSLDIFNHEKLYWSVIVKKEFDKKFTEFSDIFYSYISKIELKLSDYSDELITLNNFNKILLNISVSGMGYKKRNRILKRIWESITQNEECISKSSLLNEIKKYKMSMRSTYFSRRKHIINKLHLFNSDSVVYSLIDKLEGIHSPDNKIILDAHYLASICDEEIYFVSADGKLCKKARSFDFLEIAKFCQLDEFV
;
A
#
# COMPACT_ATOMS: atom_id res chain seq x y z
N VAL A 1 3.71 -1.54 2.15
CA VAL A 1 3.12 -2.31 3.25
C VAL A 1 2.53 -3.62 2.75
N PHE A 2 1.83 -3.59 1.64
CA PHE A 2 1.17 -4.75 1.05
C PHE A 2 2.00 -5.31 -0.10
N PHE A 3 2.26 -6.63 -0.10
CA PHE A 3 3.08 -7.28 -1.14
C PHE A 3 2.48 -7.21 -2.54
N GLU A 4 1.16 -7.04 -2.60
CA GLU A 4 0.43 -6.99 -3.86
C GLU A 4 0.53 -5.61 -4.53
N ASP A 5 1.10 -4.63 -3.84
CA ASP A 5 1.36 -3.32 -4.40
C ASP A 5 2.56 -3.38 -5.34
N PRO A 6 2.43 -2.96 -6.61
CA PRO A 6 3.55 -2.96 -7.56
C PRO A 6 4.72 -2.06 -7.12
N TRP A 7 4.47 -1.10 -6.23
CA TRP A 7 5.48 -0.19 -5.69
C TRP A 7 6.14 -0.71 -4.39
N HIS A 8 5.75 -1.91 -3.92
CA HIS A 8 6.22 -2.44 -2.64
C HIS A 8 7.74 -2.54 -2.56
N GLU A 9 8.37 -3.16 -3.56
CA GLU A 9 9.83 -3.34 -3.56
C GLU A 9 10.55 -2.02 -3.68
N LYS A 10 10.15 -1.17 -4.61
CA LYS A 10 10.74 0.16 -4.82
C LYS A 10 10.60 1.08 -3.61
N SER A 11 9.48 0.98 -2.87
CA SER A 11 9.28 1.79 -1.67
C SER A 11 10.15 1.33 -0.49
N LEU A 12 10.63 0.08 -0.48
CA LEU A 12 11.51 -0.39 0.61
C LEU A 12 12.84 0.34 0.61
N ASP A 13 13.38 0.69 -0.56
CA ASP A 13 14.67 1.37 -0.67
C ASP A 13 14.64 2.77 -0.07
N ILE A 14 13.50 3.47 -0.18
CA ILE A 14 13.30 4.78 0.47
C ILE A 14 13.50 4.69 1.98
N PHE A 15 13.04 3.61 2.61
CA PHE A 15 13.16 3.44 4.07
C PHE A 15 14.60 3.18 4.55
N ASN A 16 15.57 3.08 3.65
CA ASN A 16 16.99 3.01 4.01
C ASN A 16 17.60 4.41 4.25
N HIS A 17 16.93 5.48 3.84
CA HIS A 17 17.36 6.84 4.13
C HIS A 17 17.17 7.19 5.61
N GLU A 18 18.08 8.01 6.16
CA GLU A 18 18.10 8.32 7.59
C GLU A 18 16.97 9.24 8.02
N LYS A 19 16.64 10.24 7.19
CA LYS A 19 15.63 11.26 7.51
C LYS A 19 14.50 11.21 6.51
N LEU A 20 13.37 10.71 6.97
CA LEU A 20 12.13 10.62 6.17
C LEU A 20 11.01 11.39 6.88
N TYR A 21 10.33 12.24 6.15
CA TYR A 21 9.24 13.06 6.65
C TYR A 21 7.93 12.70 5.97
N TRP A 22 6.85 12.85 6.69
CA TRP A 22 5.50 12.85 6.11
C TRP A 22 4.61 13.89 6.79
N SER A 23 3.76 14.52 6.02
CA SER A 23 2.78 15.45 6.58
C SER A 23 1.66 14.71 7.29
N VAL A 24 0.94 15.43 8.16
CA VAL A 24 -0.27 14.92 8.81
C VAL A 24 -1.30 14.44 7.79
N ILE A 25 -1.37 15.08 6.62
CA ILE A 25 -2.30 14.70 5.54
C ILE A 25 -1.92 13.32 4.98
N VAL A 26 -0.65 13.12 4.62
CA VAL A 26 -0.13 11.84 4.12
C VAL A 26 -0.34 10.72 5.14
N LYS A 27 -0.08 11.00 6.42
CA LYS A 27 -0.31 10.04 7.50
C LYS A 27 -1.78 9.63 7.60
N LYS A 28 -2.70 10.59 7.54
CA LYS A 28 -4.15 10.30 7.58
C LYS A 28 -4.59 9.45 6.39
N GLU A 29 -4.10 9.78 5.19
CA GLU A 29 -4.39 8.99 3.99
C GLU A 29 -3.81 7.57 4.08
N PHE A 30 -2.57 7.44 4.55
CA PHE A 30 -1.94 6.14 4.78
C PHE A 30 -2.76 5.30 5.76
N ASP A 31 -3.15 5.85 6.91
CA ASP A 31 -3.94 5.14 7.92
C ASP A 31 -5.30 4.69 7.36
N LYS A 32 -5.98 5.57 6.60
CA LYS A 32 -7.24 5.25 5.92
C LYS A 32 -7.06 4.12 4.91
N LYS A 33 -6.09 4.23 4.00
CA LYS A 33 -5.81 3.22 2.97
C LYS A 33 -5.36 1.90 3.55
N PHE A 34 -4.57 1.93 4.63
CA PHE A 34 -4.18 0.72 5.33
C PHE A 34 -5.39 -0.02 5.90
N THR A 35 -6.32 0.69 6.56
CA THR A 35 -7.53 0.11 7.12
C THR A 35 -8.43 -0.46 6.01
N GLU A 36 -8.75 0.34 5.00
CA GLU A 36 -9.57 -0.07 3.86
C GLU A 36 -9.01 -1.35 3.20
N PHE A 37 -7.70 -1.39 2.94
CA PHE A 37 -7.10 -2.54 2.29
C PHE A 37 -7.09 -3.77 3.19
N SER A 38 -6.80 -3.60 4.48
CA SER A 38 -6.82 -4.69 5.44
C SER A 38 -8.22 -5.32 5.53
N ASP A 39 -9.26 -4.50 5.60
CA ASP A 39 -10.65 -4.96 5.67
C ASP A 39 -11.05 -5.72 4.40
N ILE A 40 -10.70 -5.19 3.23
CA ILE A 40 -10.93 -5.84 1.94
C ILE A 40 -10.21 -7.19 1.87
N PHE A 41 -8.94 -7.23 2.28
CA PHE A 41 -8.14 -8.45 2.30
C PHE A 41 -8.72 -9.52 3.22
N TYR A 42 -9.04 -9.15 4.47
CA TYR A 42 -9.60 -10.11 5.42
C TYR A 42 -11.01 -10.58 5.03
N SER A 43 -11.83 -9.70 4.47
CA SER A 43 -13.12 -10.07 3.89
C SER A 43 -12.96 -11.09 2.77
N TYR A 44 -11.96 -10.91 1.90
CA TYR A 44 -11.67 -11.83 0.82
C TYR A 44 -11.25 -13.22 1.33
N ILE A 45 -10.28 -13.28 2.25
CA ILE A 45 -9.83 -14.54 2.84
C ILE A 45 -10.99 -15.25 3.60
N SER A 46 -11.82 -14.51 4.32
CA SER A 46 -12.98 -15.09 5.01
C SER A 46 -14.01 -15.68 4.05
N LYS A 47 -14.22 -15.06 2.88
CA LYS A 47 -15.08 -15.63 1.83
C LYS A 47 -14.49 -16.90 1.21
N ILE A 48 -13.15 -16.97 1.09
CA ILE A 48 -12.46 -18.20 0.66
C ILE A 48 -12.71 -19.31 1.68
N GLU A 49 -12.48 -19.04 2.98
CA GLU A 49 -12.74 -20.00 4.06
C GLU A 49 -14.18 -20.55 4.02
N LEU A 50 -15.16 -19.65 3.86
CA LEU A 50 -16.58 -20.05 3.79
C LEU A 50 -16.86 -20.95 2.57
N LYS A 51 -16.43 -20.53 1.39
CA LYS A 51 -16.65 -21.30 0.15
C LYS A 51 -15.97 -22.65 0.17
N LEU A 52 -14.78 -22.76 0.76
CA LEU A 52 -14.11 -24.05 0.94
C LEU A 52 -14.82 -24.93 1.96
N SER A 53 -15.35 -24.35 3.03
CA SER A 53 -16.13 -25.12 4.02
C SER A 53 -17.36 -25.78 3.39
N ASP A 54 -18.03 -25.09 2.45
CA ASP A 54 -19.22 -25.55 1.76
C ASP A 54 -18.89 -26.52 0.60
N TYR A 55 -17.62 -26.69 0.25
CA TYR A 55 -17.23 -27.57 -0.85
C TYR A 55 -17.32 -29.04 -0.46
N SER A 56 -17.90 -29.88 -1.34
CA SER A 56 -18.21 -31.27 -1.01
C SER A 56 -17.00 -32.21 -1.00
N ASP A 57 -16.01 -31.93 -1.88
CA ASP A 57 -14.90 -32.86 -2.06
C ASP A 57 -13.88 -32.74 -0.92
N GLU A 58 -13.38 -33.86 -0.45
CA GLU A 58 -12.36 -33.92 0.60
C GLU A 58 -10.95 -33.57 0.08
N LEU A 59 -10.71 -33.74 -1.22
CA LEU A 59 -9.44 -33.42 -1.87
C LEU A 59 -9.63 -32.22 -2.81
N ILE A 60 -8.76 -31.22 -2.67
CA ILE A 60 -8.76 -29.98 -3.46
C ILE A 60 -7.52 -29.97 -4.34
N THR A 61 -7.72 -29.89 -5.66
CA THR A 61 -6.66 -29.61 -6.63
C THR A 61 -6.58 -28.10 -6.89
N LEU A 62 -5.47 -27.64 -7.47
CA LEU A 62 -5.33 -26.22 -7.90
C LEU A 62 -6.49 -25.80 -8.82
N ASN A 63 -6.91 -26.68 -9.73
CA ASN A 63 -8.00 -26.37 -10.65
C ASN A 63 -9.34 -26.18 -9.92
N ASN A 64 -9.65 -27.05 -8.97
CA ASN A 64 -10.85 -26.93 -8.13
C ASN A 64 -10.77 -25.69 -7.25
N PHE A 65 -9.63 -25.43 -6.64
CA PHE A 65 -9.39 -24.21 -5.87
C PHE A 65 -9.66 -22.97 -6.71
N ASN A 66 -9.08 -22.88 -7.91
CA ASN A 66 -9.34 -21.76 -8.82
C ASN A 66 -10.82 -21.61 -9.20
N LYS A 67 -11.54 -22.73 -9.47
CA LYS A 67 -12.97 -22.70 -9.77
C LYS A 67 -13.82 -22.19 -8.60
N ILE A 68 -13.52 -22.63 -7.37
CA ILE A 68 -14.18 -22.15 -6.15
C ILE A 68 -14.00 -20.63 -6.03
N LEU A 69 -12.82 -20.13 -6.36
CA LEU A 69 -12.41 -18.76 -6.15
C LEU A 69 -12.83 -17.78 -7.26
N LEU A 70 -13.07 -18.28 -8.48
CA LEU A 70 -13.58 -17.46 -9.60
C LEU A 70 -14.89 -16.75 -9.23
N ASN A 71 -15.72 -17.39 -8.39
CA ASN A 71 -17.02 -16.88 -7.96
C ASN A 71 -16.97 -15.96 -6.73
N ILE A 72 -15.76 -15.72 -6.16
CA ILE A 72 -15.62 -14.85 -5.01
C ILE A 72 -15.30 -13.43 -5.49
N SER A 73 -16.23 -12.53 -5.27
CA SER A 73 -16.03 -11.09 -5.49
C SER A 73 -16.00 -10.32 -4.17
N VAL A 74 -15.13 -9.33 -4.09
CA VAL A 74 -15.07 -8.37 -3.00
C VAL A 74 -14.92 -6.98 -3.61
N SER A 75 -15.78 -6.06 -3.18
CA SER A 75 -15.69 -4.67 -3.61
C SER A 75 -14.30 -4.09 -3.26
N GLY A 76 -13.72 -3.33 -4.17
CA GLY A 76 -12.40 -2.74 -3.99
C GLY A 76 -11.21 -3.68 -4.33
N MET A 77 -11.46 -4.95 -4.70
CA MET A 77 -10.41 -5.88 -5.09
C MET A 77 -10.56 -6.35 -6.54
N GLY A 78 -9.74 -5.80 -7.44
CA GLY A 78 -9.73 -6.17 -8.86
C GLY A 78 -9.23 -7.60 -9.11
N TYR A 79 -9.63 -8.18 -10.26
CA TYR A 79 -9.31 -9.56 -10.66
C TYR A 79 -7.80 -9.89 -10.59
N LYS A 80 -6.94 -9.02 -11.12
CA LYS A 80 -5.47 -9.25 -11.11
C LYS A 80 -4.92 -9.38 -9.69
N LYS A 81 -5.41 -8.56 -8.75
CA LYS A 81 -4.98 -8.59 -7.35
C LYS A 81 -5.46 -9.86 -6.65
N ARG A 82 -6.71 -10.26 -6.88
CA ARG A 82 -7.26 -11.54 -6.39
C ARG A 82 -6.39 -12.71 -6.83
N ASN A 83 -6.09 -12.82 -8.12
CA ASN A 83 -5.29 -13.92 -8.65
C ASN A 83 -3.88 -13.98 -8.05
N ARG A 84 -3.22 -12.85 -7.80
CA ARG A 84 -1.91 -12.85 -7.12
C ARG A 84 -2.01 -13.39 -5.69
N ILE A 85 -3.03 -12.96 -4.94
CA ILE A 85 -3.26 -13.46 -3.58
C ILE A 85 -3.48 -14.97 -3.60
N LEU A 86 -4.31 -15.46 -4.51
CA LEU A 86 -4.62 -16.86 -4.65
C LEU A 86 -3.40 -17.72 -5.00
N LYS A 87 -2.64 -17.27 -5.99
CA LYS A 87 -1.41 -17.93 -6.38
C LYS A 87 -0.45 -18.06 -5.20
N ARG A 88 -0.25 -16.97 -4.45
CA ARG A 88 0.61 -16.98 -3.26
C ARG A 88 0.08 -17.90 -2.15
N ILE A 89 -1.23 -17.87 -1.90
CA ILE A 89 -1.83 -18.78 -0.93
C ILE A 89 -1.57 -20.22 -1.34
N TRP A 90 -1.85 -20.59 -2.58
CA TRP A 90 -1.63 -21.94 -3.06
C TRP A 90 -0.15 -22.35 -2.96
N GLU A 91 0.76 -21.55 -3.49
CA GLU A 91 2.20 -21.82 -3.46
C GLU A 91 2.75 -21.93 -2.04
N SER A 92 2.26 -21.10 -1.10
CA SER A 92 2.71 -21.14 0.29
C SER A 92 2.18 -22.35 1.06
N ILE A 93 1.06 -22.93 0.64
CA ILE A 93 0.37 -23.99 1.36
C ILE A 93 0.74 -25.37 0.83
N THR A 94 0.83 -25.52 -0.50
CA THR A 94 0.93 -26.85 -1.10
C THR A 94 2.35 -27.34 -1.31
N GLN A 95 3.37 -26.49 -1.16
CA GLN A 95 4.77 -26.85 -1.41
C GLN A 95 4.96 -27.62 -2.73
N ASN A 96 4.15 -27.31 -3.75
CA ASN A 96 4.06 -27.98 -5.05
C ASN A 96 3.31 -29.33 -5.09
N GLU A 97 2.55 -29.69 -4.06
CA GLU A 97 1.65 -30.83 -4.14
C GLU A 97 0.52 -30.57 -5.14
N GLU A 98 0.12 -31.59 -5.90
CA GLU A 98 -0.96 -31.49 -6.90
C GLU A 98 -2.35 -31.36 -6.25
N CYS A 99 -2.51 -31.91 -5.05
CA CYS A 99 -3.75 -31.82 -4.29
C CYS A 99 -3.49 -31.79 -2.78
N ILE A 100 -4.44 -31.25 -2.05
CA ILE A 100 -4.39 -31.14 -0.59
C ILE A 100 -5.76 -31.47 0.01
N SER A 101 -5.80 -32.05 1.21
CA SER A 101 -7.08 -32.26 1.90
C SER A 101 -7.77 -30.94 2.23
N LYS A 102 -9.08 -30.89 2.13
CA LYS A 102 -9.89 -29.71 2.46
C LYS A 102 -9.59 -29.18 3.88
N SER A 103 -9.49 -30.08 4.84
CA SER A 103 -9.19 -29.73 6.24
C SER A 103 -7.80 -29.10 6.39
N SER A 104 -6.79 -29.66 5.73
CA SER A 104 -5.44 -29.11 5.73
C SER A 104 -5.40 -27.74 5.06
N LEU A 105 -6.05 -27.61 3.90
CA LEU A 105 -6.13 -26.34 3.17
C LEU A 105 -6.80 -25.23 4.01
N LEU A 106 -7.93 -25.53 4.66
CA LEU A 106 -8.61 -24.58 5.54
C LEU A 106 -7.72 -24.17 6.74
N ASN A 107 -7.01 -25.11 7.33
CA ASN A 107 -6.10 -24.81 8.43
C ASN A 107 -4.95 -23.89 7.98
N GLU A 108 -4.36 -24.17 6.83
CA GLU A 108 -3.27 -23.36 6.28
C GLU A 108 -3.75 -21.96 5.86
N ILE A 109 -4.95 -21.83 5.30
CA ILE A 109 -5.56 -20.51 5.00
C ILE A 109 -5.75 -19.70 6.29
N LYS A 110 -6.19 -20.32 7.38
CA LYS A 110 -6.30 -19.66 8.68
C LYS A 110 -4.93 -19.19 9.19
N LYS A 111 -3.91 -20.03 9.12
CA LYS A 111 -2.53 -19.66 9.48
C LYS A 111 -2.02 -18.50 8.62
N TYR A 112 -2.23 -18.60 7.29
CA TYR A 112 -1.86 -17.54 6.35
C TYR A 112 -2.51 -16.21 6.71
N LYS A 113 -3.82 -16.20 6.98
CA LYS A 113 -4.58 -15.02 7.41
C LYS A 113 -3.98 -14.38 8.66
N MET A 114 -3.64 -15.19 9.67
CA MET A 114 -3.04 -14.73 10.92
C MET A 114 -1.62 -14.18 10.72
N SER A 115 -0.79 -14.90 9.95
CA SER A 115 0.57 -14.50 9.60
C SER A 115 0.58 -13.18 8.84
N MET A 116 -0.28 -13.03 7.83
CA MET A 116 -0.39 -11.79 7.06
C MET A 116 -0.86 -10.62 7.91
N ARG A 117 -1.77 -10.84 8.85
CA ARG A 117 -2.19 -9.82 9.81
C ARG A 117 -0.99 -9.32 10.61
N SER A 118 -0.24 -10.22 11.22
CA SER A 118 0.95 -9.88 11.99
C SER A 118 1.97 -9.12 11.14
N THR A 119 2.24 -9.61 9.93
CA THR A 119 3.20 -9.00 8.98
C THR A 119 2.78 -7.58 8.59
N TYR A 120 1.51 -7.36 8.24
CA TYR A 120 1.04 -6.04 7.84
C TYR A 120 1.09 -5.05 8.99
N PHE A 121 0.70 -5.44 10.19
CA PHE A 121 0.77 -4.57 11.36
C PHE A 121 2.21 -4.27 11.78
N SER A 122 3.12 -5.25 11.74
CA SER A 122 4.54 -5.03 11.98
C SER A 122 5.15 -4.04 11.00
N ARG A 123 4.85 -4.17 9.71
CA ARG A 123 5.31 -3.25 8.66
C ARG A 123 4.74 -1.85 8.83
N ARG A 124 3.45 -1.75 9.14
CA ARG A 124 2.83 -0.45 9.44
C ARG A 124 3.54 0.23 10.61
N LYS A 125 3.81 -0.51 11.69
CA LYS A 125 4.53 0.01 12.85
C LYS A 125 5.95 0.46 12.47
N HIS A 126 6.66 -0.32 11.67
CA HIS A 126 8.00 0.03 11.19
C HIS A 126 7.99 1.34 10.40
N ILE A 127 7.06 1.50 9.45
CA ILE A 127 6.90 2.73 8.66
C ILE A 127 6.60 3.92 9.57
N ILE A 128 5.63 3.81 10.46
CA ILE A 128 5.28 4.89 11.39
C ILE A 128 6.47 5.31 12.27
N ASN A 129 7.28 4.35 12.71
CA ASN A 129 8.44 4.64 13.55
C ASN A 129 9.63 5.27 12.79
N LYS A 130 9.73 5.03 11.49
CA LYS A 130 10.78 5.57 10.62
C LYS A 130 10.48 6.98 10.12
N LEU A 131 9.22 7.35 10.02
CA LEU A 131 8.78 8.61 9.43
C LEU A 131 8.58 9.68 10.50
N HIS A 132 9.28 10.78 10.36
CA HIS A 132 9.09 11.96 11.21
C HIS A 132 7.82 12.68 10.80
N LEU A 133 6.84 12.72 11.71
CA LEU A 133 5.61 13.45 11.49
C LEU A 133 5.88 14.96 11.56
N PHE A 134 5.42 15.65 10.56
CA PHE A 134 5.58 17.08 10.43
C PHE A 134 4.22 17.75 10.24
N ASN A 135 4.06 18.90 10.85
CA ASN A 135 2.83 19.69 10.78
C ASN A 135 3.18 21.08 10.27
N SER A 136 2.67 21.44 9.10
CA SER A 136 2.88 22.76 8.52
C SER A 136 2.05 23.82 9.21
N ASP A 137 2.52 25.07 9.13
CA ASP A 137 1.71 26.23 9.48
C ASP A 137 0.58 26.39 8.45
N SER A 138 -0.63 26.68 8.94
CA SER A 138 -1.81 26.90 8.09
C SER A 138 -1.63 28.06 7.10
N VAL A 139 -0.74 29.00 7.39
CA VAL A 139 -0.44 30.15 6.52
C VAL A 139 0.10 29.70 5.16
N VAL A 140 0.82 28.56 5.08
CA VAL A 140 1.34 28.05 3.81
C VAL A 140 0.22 27.72 2.82
N TYR A 141 -0.96 27.35 3.30
CA TYR A 141 -2.10 27.02 2.45
C TYR A 141 -2.74 28.23 1.75
N SER A 142 -2.35 29.46 2.10
CA SER A 142 -2.71 30.65 1.31
C SER A 142 -2.13 30.62 -0.10
N LEU A 143 -1.14 29.76 -0.35
CA LEU A 143 -0.51 29.56 -1.66
C LEU A 143 -1.23 28.53 -2.54
N ILE A 144 -2.33 27.91 -2.09
CA ILE A 144 -3.04 26.85 -2.84
C ILE A 144 -3.42 27.32 -4.25
N ASP A 145 -3.90 28.56 -4.38
CA ASP A 145 -4.34 29.10 -5.67
C ASP A 145 -3.19 29.28 -6.68
N LYS A 146 -1.94 29.30 -6.21
CA LYS A 146 -0.75 29.32 -7.07
C LYS A 146 -0.41 27.96 -7.68
N LEU A 147 -0.98 26.87 -7.15
CA LEU A 147 -0.78 25.49 -7.63
C LEU A 147 -1.85 25.09 -8.65
N GLU A 148 -1.97 25.86 -9.74
CA GLU A 148 -2.95 25.60 -10.78
C GLU A 148 -2.87 24.16 -11.33
N GLY A 149 -4.05 23.48 -11.35
CA GLY A 149 -4.19 22.14 -11.89
C GLY A 149 -3.61 21.04 -11.00
N ILE A 150 -3.25 21.33 -9.74
CA ILE A 150 -3.01 20.35 -8.69
C ILE A 150 -4.14 20.44 -7.69
N HIS A 151 -4.89 19.35 -7.53
CA HIS A 151 -6.08 19.32 -6.69
C HIS A 151 -5.79 18.78 -5.29
N SER A 152 -6.72 19.03 -4.36
CA SER A 152 -6.65 18.46 -3.02
C SER A 152 -6.78 16.92 -3.07
N PRO A 153 -6.00 16.18 -2.27
CA PRO A 153 -5.09 16.64 -1.21
C PRO A 153 -3.67 16.98 -1.68
N ASP A 154 -3.31 16.71 -2.95
CA ASP A 154 -1.92 16.79 -3.45
C ASP A 154 -1.33 18.21 -3.35
N ASN A 155 -2.14 19.25 -3.61
CA ASN A 155 -1.70 20.64 -3.45
C ASN A 155 -1.28 20.94 -2.00
N LYS A 156 -2.01 20.44 -1.02
CA LYS A 156 -1.67 20.61 0.40
C LYS A 156 -0.42 19.83 0.78
N ILE A 157 -0.25 18.61 0.25
CA ILE A 157 0.93 17.78 0.50
C ILE A 157 2.20 18.46 -0.06
N ILE A 158 2.11 19.06 -1.25
CA ILE A 158 3.23 19.83 -1.83
C ILE A 158 3.53 21.08 -1.00
N LEU A 159 2.53 21.80 -0.53
CA LEU A 159 2.73 22.96 0.33
C LEU A 159 3.29 22.59 1.70
N ASP A 160 2.93 21.43 2.24
CA ASP A 160 3.57 20.89 3.44
C ASP A 160 5.05 20.66 3.21
N ALA A 161 5.43 20.05 2.07
CA ALA A 161 6.83 19.84 1.73
C ALA A 161 7.59 21.15 1.48
N HIS A 162 6.95 22.14 0.82
CA HIS A 162 7.50 23.47 0.63
C HIS A 162 7.78 24.17 1.97
N TYR A 163 6.81 24.15 2.88
CA TYR A 163 7.00 24.71 4.21
C TYR A 163 8.15 24.01 4.97
N LEU A 164 8.23 22.69 4.91
CA LEU A 164 9.35 21.95 5.50
C LEU A 164 10.67 22.42 4.91
N ALA A 165 10.76 22.56 3.59
CA ALA A 165 11.96 23.02 2.89
C ALA A 165 12.34 24.46 3.32
N SER A 166 11.36 25.34 3.56
CA SER A 166 11.62 26.72 3.97
C SER A 166 12.14 26.88 5.41
N ILE A 167 11.96 25.86 6.26
CA ILE A 167 12.39 25.92 7.67
C ILE A 167 13.55 24.97 8.01
N CYS A 168 13.93 24.06 7.09
CA CYS A 168 15.04 23.15 7.25
C CYS A 168 16.30 23.72 6.62
N ASP A 169 17.44 23.53 7.28
CA ASP A 169 18.77 23.85 6.71
C ASP A 169 19.25 22.82 5.66
N GLU A 170 18.51 21.74 5.49
CA GLU A 170 18.83 20.63 4.59
C GLU A 170 17.96 20.66 3.33
N GLU A 171 18.52 20.17 2.22
CA GLU A 171 17.75 20.03 0.98
C GLU A 171 16.62 19.00 1.15
N ILE A 172 15.39 19.41 0.86
CA ILE A 172 14.20 18.54 0.92
C ILE A 172 13.89 18.02 -0.48
N TYR A 173 13.81 16.70 -0.60
CA TYR A 173 13.36 15.99 -1.80
C TYR A 173 11.93 15.51 -1.63
N PHE A 174 11.06 15.85 -2.57
CA PHE A 174 9.70 15.33 -2.62
C PHE A 174 9.65 14.08 -3.47
N VAL A 175 9.25 12.96 -2.87
CA VAL A 175 9.17 11.66 -3.57
C VAL A 175 7.72 11.21 -3.69
N SER A 176 7.28 10.88 -4.91
CA SER A 176 5.94 10.37 -5.17
C SER A 176 5.96 9.28 -6.24
N ALA A 177 5.03 8.32 -6.13
CA ALA A 177 4.76 7.36 -7.21
C ALA A 177 4.01 8.00 -8.39
N ASP A 178 3.39 9.18 -8.19
CA ASP A 178 2.70 9.92 -9.24
C ASP A 178 3.66 10.83 -10.03
N GLY A 179 4.18 10.31 -11.14
CA GLY A 179 5.08 11.06 -12.01
C GLY A 179 4.42 12.30 -12.67
N LYS A 180 3.09 12.31 -12.85
CA LYS A 180 2.38 13.48 -13.38
C LYS A 180 2.38 14.60 -12.34
N LEU A 181 2.15 14.26 -11.08
CA LEU A 181 2.24 15.19 -9.96
C LEU A 181 3.64 15.79 -9.87
N CYS A 182 4.70 14.95 -9.86
CA CYS A 182 6.08 15.42 -9.82
C CYS A 182 6.42 16.34 -10.99
N LYS A 183 6.02 15.96 -12.22
CA LYS A 183 6.25 16.79 -13.43
C LYS A 183 5.53 18.13 -13.34
N LYS A 184 4.29 18.15 -12.87
CA LYS A 184 3.52 19.38 -12.71
C LYS A 184 4.12 20.28 -11.63
N ALA A 185 4.48 19.70 -10.48
CA ALA A 185 5.05 20.44 -9.35
C ALA A 185 6.40 21.12 -9.71
N ARG A 186 7.22 20.49 -10.53
CA ARG A 186 8.48 21.06 -11.04
C ARG A 186 8.30 22.39 -11.82
N SER A 187 7.10 22.70 -12.30
CA SER A 187 6.83 23.93 -13.06
C SER A 187 6.53 25.15 -12.19
N PHE A 188 6.51 25.00 -10.88
CA PHE A 188 6.24 26.09 -9.95
C PHE A 188 7.52 26.58 -9.26
N ASP A 189 8.10 27.66 -9.77
CA ASP A 189 9.40 28.21 -9.33
C ASP A 189 9.40 28.74 -7.88
N PHE A 190 8.23 28.97 -7.28
CA PHE A 190 8.16 29.46 -5.91
C PHE A 190 8.33 28.39 -4.85
N LEU A 191 8.37 27.11 -5.23
CA LEU A 191 8.51 26.00 -4.29
C LEU A 191 9.98 25.84 -3.91
N GLU A 192 10.27 25.87 -2.62
CA GLU A 192 11.63 25.73 -2.06
C GLU A 192 12.09 24.25 -1.97
N ILE A 193 11.39 23.34 -2.62
CA ILE A 193 11.73 21.92 -2.68
C ILE A 193 12.89 21.73 -3.65
N ALA A 194 14.00 21.17 -3.17
CA ALA A 194 15.22 21.02 -3.95
C ALA A 194 15.03 20.12 -5.18
N LYS A 195 14.22 19.06 -5.04
CA LYS A 195 13.94 18.13 -6.14
C LYS A 195 12.60 17.42 -5.97
N PHE A 196 11.87 17.30 -7.07
CA PHE A 196 10.71 16.42 -7.16
C PHE A 196 11.13 15.13 -7.87
N CYS A 197 11.07 14.01 -7.17
CA CYS A 197 11.48 12.71 -7.69
C CYS A 197 10.27 11.80 -7.87
N GLN A 198 10.13 11.19 -9.03
CA GLN A 198 9.30 10.01 -9.13
C GLN A 198 9.99 8.86 -8.40
N LEU A 199 9.21 7.94 -7.82
CA LEU A 199 9.74 6.82 -7.04
C LEU A 199 10.80 6.01 -7.82
N ASP A 200 10.65 5.87 -9.13
CA ASP A 200 11.62 5.18 -10.01
C ASP A 200 12.91 5.95 -10.23
N GLU A 201 12.91 7.27 -10.02
CA GLU A 201 14.07 8.16 -10.20
C GLU A 201 14.88 8.33 -8.92
N PHE A 202 14.31 7.91 -7.79
CA PHE A 202 14.91 8.14 -6.47
C PHE A 202 15.78 6.97 -6.01
N VAL A 203 15.58 5.77 -6.58
CA VAL A 203 16.29 4.51 -6.24
C VAL A 203 17.52 4.34 -7.12
#